data_3943a7e4be73136c32954e54f7a6c95f
#
_entry.id   3943a7e4be73136c32954e54f7a6c95f
#
_cell.length_a   1.000
_cell.length_b   1.000
_cell.length_c   1.000
_cell.angle_alpha   90.00
_cell.angle_beta   90.00
_cell.angle_gamma   90.00
#
_symmetry.space_group_name_H-M   'P 1'
#
loop_
_entity.id
_entity.type
_entity.pdbx_description
1 polymer ?
#
loop_
_entity_poly.entity_id
_entity_poly.type
_entity_poly.pdbx_seq_one_letter_code
_entity_poly.pdbx_strand_id
1 'polypeptide(L)'
;MTIRSPHMVLQGAVASALKTFASEKQGLEALETALLGSLSSSFEAAIQTIKNARGHVVITGLGKSGHIGTKIAATLASTGTPAFFVHAAEANHGDLGMIGSDNVILALSWSGETLEFSGIINHAARFHTPLIAMTSGANSALGRQADIVLLLPKIEEACPHGLAPTTSTIMQLAMGDALAVSLLEMRGFTATDFKTYHPGGSLGASLKYVRDIMHRGDRIPLVVQGTPMAEAMHVLVEKHFGCVGVVSQKGELIGIVTDGDLARKIHFNLSKFNVDEVMTKKPKVVAPNTLVGAATAFIHDHHIGAFFVVEDKKPVGIVHFHDLLRIGIL
;
A
#
# COMPACT_ATOMS: atom_id res chain seq x y z
N MET A 1 -49.55 17.99 -0.17
CA MET A 1 -48.18 17.47 -0.16
C MET A 1 -47.67 17.51 -1.60
N THR A 2 -46.86 18.50 -1.95
CA THR A 2 -46.37 18.69 -3.31
C THR A 2 -45.17 17.74 -3.51
N ILE A 3 -45.33 16.73 -4.35
CA ILE A 3 -44.26 15.78 -4.71
C ILE A 3 -43.25 16.57 -5.53
N ARG A 4 -42.07 16.84 -4.95
CA ARG A 4 -40.96 17.43 -5.70
C ARG A 4 -40.49 16.47 -6.77
N SER A 5 -40.21 16.95 -7.97
CA SER A 5 -39.74 16.11 -9.09
C SER A 5 -38.41 15.41 -8.71
N PRO A 6 -38.18 14.18 -9.17
CA PRO A 6 -36.95 13.43 -8.90
C PRO A 6 -35.68 14.21 -9.28
N HIS A 7 -35.71 15.02 -10.30
CA HIS A 7 -34.60 15.87 -10.77
C HIS A 7 -34.23 16.97 -9.74
N MET A 8 -35.24 17.58 -9.07
CA MET A 8 -35.02 18.62 -8.07
C MET A 8 -34.47 18.03 -6.76
N VAL A 9 -34.81 16.77 -6.44
CA VAL A 9 -34.30 16.04 -5.27
C VAL A 9 -32.81 15.67 -5.50
N LEU A 10 -32.44 15.24 -6.72
CA LEU A 10 -31.05 14.92 -7.09
C LEU A 10 -30.14 16.16 -7.07
N GLN A 11 -30.64 17.33 -7.57
CA GLN A 11 -29.89 18.57 -7.47
C GLN A 11 -29.66 19.00 -6.01
N GLY A 12 -30.62 18.80 -5.13
CA GLY A 12 -30.51 19.05 -3.69
C GLY A 12 -29.47 18.13 -3.02
N ALA A 13 -29.43 16.86 -3.37
CA ALA A 13 -28.46 15.90 -2.84
C ALA A 13 -27.01 16.22 -3.26
N VAL A 14 -26.80 16.56 -4.53
CA VAL A 14 -25.47 16.97 -5.01
C VAL A 14 -25.01 18.26 -4.33
N ALA A 15 -25.88 19.25 -4.18
CA ALA A 15 -25.58 20.49 -3.48
C ALA A 15 -25.21 20.22 -2.00
N SER A 16 -25.89 19.29 -1.34
CA SER A 16 -25.57 18.86 0.04
C SER A 16 -24.19 18.18 0.11
N ALA A 17 -23.89 17.28 -0.82
CA ALA A 17 -22.59 16.62 -0.89
C ALA A 17 -21.43 17.62 -1.11
N LEU A 18 -21.62 18.60 -1.99
CA LEU A 18 -20.62 19.65 -2.24
C LEU A 18 -20.37 20.53 -0.98
N LYS A 19 -21.41 20.81 -0.20
CA LYS A 19 -21.25 21.50 1.09
C LYS A 19 -20.47 20.67 2.09
N THR A 20 -20.71 19.37 2.15
CA THR A 20 -19.93 18.45 3.00
C THR A 20 -18.46 18.48 2.63
N PHE A 21 -18.13 18.32 1.36
CA PHE A 21 -16.75 18.38 0.89
C PHE A 21 -16.09 19.74 1.15
N ALA A 22 -16.82 20.83 1.02
CA ALA A 22 -16.31 22.17 1.34
C ALA A 22 -15.96 22.32 2.83
N SER A 23 -16.81 21.83 3.73
CA SER A 23 -16.55 21.86 5.17
C SER A 23 -15.34 20.98 5.55
N GLU A 24 -15.27 19.75 5.02
CA GLU A 24 -14.17 18.85 5.29
C GLU A 24 -12.84 19.38 4.75
N LYS A 25 -12.84 19.97 3.54
CA LYS A 25 -11.67 20.65 2.97
C LYS A 25 -11.21 21.82 3.86
N GLN A 26 -12.13 22.65 4.36
CA GLN A 26 -11.80 23.72 5.29
C GLN A 26 -11.15 23.18 6.58
N GLY A 27 -11.60 22.03 7.08
CA GLY A 27 -10.99 21.34 8.22
C GLY A 27 -9.54 20.94 7.95
N LEU A 28 -9.26 20.38 6.77
CA LEU A 28 -7.91 20.01 6.36
C LEU A 28 -6.99 21.23 6.15
N GLU A 29 -7.48 22.31 5.56
CA GLU A 29 -6.74 23.58 5.38
C GLU A 29 -6.39 24.21 6.74
N ALA A 30 -7.32 24.18 7.70
CA ALA A 30 -7.07 24.64 9.06
C ALA A 30 -6.03 23.78 9.79
N LEU A 31 -6.06 22.45 9.57
CA LEU A 31 -5.08 21.51 10.12
C LEU A 31 -3.68 21.77 9.57
N GLU A 32 -3.56 21.97 8.26
CA GLU A 32 -2.30 22.33 7.59
C GLU A 32 -1.72 23.64 8.16
N THR A 33 -2.55 24.65 8.29
CA THR A 33 -2.17 25.95 8.89
C THR A 33 -1.68 25.79 10.33
N ALA A 34 -2.38 24.99 11.13
CA ALA A 34 -1.98 24.71 12.51
C ALA A 34 -0.64 23.97 12.58
N LEU A 35 -0.41 23.03 11.66
CA LEU A 35 0.83 22.25 11.58
C LEU A 35 2.04 23.11 11.22
N LEU A 36 1.84 24.15 10.38
CA LEU A 36 2.88 25.17 10.07
C LEU A 36 3.15 26.12 11.26
N GLY A 37 2.33 26.10 12.29
CA GLY A 37 2.40 27.01 13.43
C GLY A 37 2.32 26.32 14.79
N SER A 38 1.19 26.46 15.46
CA SER A 38 0.98 26.07 16.86
C SER A 38 1.09 24.56 17.12
N LEU A 39 0.86 23.73 16.12
CA LEU A 39 0.86 22.26 16.25
C LEU A 39 2.23 21.63 15.94
N SER A 40 3.15 22.37 15.30
CA SER A 40 4.43 21.86 14.82
C SER A 40 5.23 21.17 15.93
N SER A 41 5.48 21.86 17.04
CA SER A 41 6.29 21.32 18.14
C SER A 41 5.65 20.09 18.81
N SER A 42 4.32 20.10 19.00
CA SER A 42 3.60 18.95 19.55
C SER A 42 3.62 17.75 18.59
N PHE A 43 3.52 18.00 17.29
CA PHE A 43 3.63 16.94 16.29
C PHE A 43 5.02 16.30 16.28
N GLU A 44 6.08 17.10 16.27
CA GLU A 44 7.46 16.63 16.37
C GLU A 44 7.70 15.83 17.65
N ALA A 45 7.21 16.34 18.80
CA ALA A 45 7.30 15.64 20.07
C ALA A 45 6.58 14.28 20.05
N ALA A 46 5.38 14.23 19.45
CA ALA A 46 4.64 12.98 19.28
C ALA A 46 5.41 11.97 18.40
N ILE A 47 5.96 12.41 17.28
CA ILE A 47 6.80 11.58 16.41
C ILE A 47 8.00 11.02 17.16
N GLN A 48 8.74 11.85 17.90
CA GLN A 48 9.92 11.41 18.66
C GLN A 48 9.53 10.43 19.77
N THR A 49 8.44 10.69 20.48
CA THR A 49 7.94 9.80 21.55
C THR A 49 7.57 8.43 20.97
N ILE A 50 6.83 8.38 19.87
CA ILE A 50 6.45 7.12 19.22
C ILE A 50 7.68 6.40 18.63
N LYS A 51 8.60 7.13 18.01
CA LYS A 51 9.81 6.56 17.41
C LYS A 51 10.71 5.88 18.47
N ASN A 52 10.79 6.46 19.67
CA ASN A 52 11.64 5.99 20.75
C ASN A 52 10.96 4.95 21.64
N ALA A 53 9.67 4.68 21.45
CA ALA A 53 8.95 3.65 22.20
C ALA A 53 9.56 2.26 21.94
N ARG A 54 9.74 1.49 23.03
CA ARG A 54 10.22 0.10 22.96
C ARG A 54 9.08 -0.88 22.72
N GLY A 55 7.87 -0.50 23.10
CA GLY A 55 6.65 -1.27 22.94
C GLY A 55 5.83 -0.82 21.73
N HIS A 56 4.51 -0.90 21.88
CA HIS A 56 3.53 -0.58 20.83
C HIS A 56 2.94 0.81 21.03
N VAL A 57 2.42 1.37 19.96
CA VAL A 57 1.48 2.49 20.04
C VAL A 57 0.08 1.93 20.30
N VAL A 58 -0.45 2.23 21.47
CA VAL A 58 -1.81 1.85 21.86
C VAL A 58 -2.75 2.98 21.48
N ILE A 59 -3.55 2.78 20.45
CA ILE A 59 -4.53 3.76 20.02
C ILE A 59 -5.83 3.51 20.76
N THR A 60 -6.47 4.56 21.26
CA THR A 60 -7.75 4.42 21.96
C THR A 60 -8.73 5.51 21.56
N GLY A 61 -10.01 5.20 21.60
CA GLY A 61 -11.09 6.10 21.20
C GLY A 61 -12.45 5.48 21.46
N LEU A 62 -13.50 6.32 21.37
CA LEU A 62 -14.91 5.90 21.50
C LEU A 62 -15.73 6.37 20.29
N GLY A 63 -16.76 5.63 19.90
CA GLY A 63 -17.66 5.96 18.80
C GLY A 63 -16.92 6.21 17.49
N LYS A 64 -17.19 7.33 16.82
CA LYS A 64 -16.55 7.66 15.54
C LYS A 64 -15.03 7.82 15.65
N SER A 65 -14.55 8.47 16.73
CA SER A 65 -13.11 8.56 17.00
C SER A 65 -12.47 7.19 17.24
N GLY A 66 -13.20 6.22 17.82
CA GLY A 66 -12.75 4.84 17.97
C GLY A 66 -12.56 4.13 16.62
N HIS A 67 -13.50 4.30 15.68
CA HIS A 67 -13.35 3.74 14.32
C HIS A 67 -12.16 4.35 13.57
N ILE A 68 -11.96 5.67 13.71
CA ILE A 68 -10.77 6.34 13.17
C ILE A 68 -9.49 5.81 13.84
N GLY A 69 -9.49 5.65 15.17
CA GLY A 69 -8.39 5.08 15.92
C GLY A 69 -8.01 3.68 15.47
N THR A 70 -9.00 2.83 15.20
CA THR A 70 -8.78 1.47 14.65
C THR A 70 -8.08 1.54 13.28
N LYS A 71 -8.51 2.46 12.40
CA LYS A 71 -7.83 2.68 11.10
C LYS A 71 -6.40 3.16 11.27
N ILE A 72 -6.15 4.10 12.17
CA ILE A 72 -4.80 4.62 12.46
C ILE A 72 -3.89 3.51 12.98
N ALA A 73 -4.39 2.65 13.89
CA ALA A 73 -3.64 1.50 14.39
C ALA A 73 -3.21 0.55 13.26
N ALA A 74 -4.15 0.22 12.37
CA ALA A 74 -3.87 -0.61 11.20
C ALA A 74 -2.85 0.03 10.26
N THR A 75 -2.94 1.35 10.01
CA THR A 75 -2.00 2.08 9.16
C THR A 75 -0.59 2.07 9.78
N LEU A 76 -0.43 2.41 11.06
CA LEU A 76 0.85 2.37 11.76
C LEU A 76 1.49 0.97 11.70
N ALA A 77 0.73 -0.07 12.03
CA ALA A 77 1.20 -1.45 11.98
C ALA A 77 1.67 -1.84 10.57
N SER A 78 0.91 -1.48 9.54
CA SER A 78 1.22 -1.78 8.15
C SER A 78 2.40 -0.99 7.58
N THR A 79 2.77 0.12 8.22
CA THR A 79 3.90 1.00 7.85
C THR A 79 5.11 0.87 8.77
N GLY A 80 5.20 -0.23 9.53
CA GLY A 80 6.39 -0.58 10.32
C GLY A 80 6.44 0.01 11.73
N THR A 81 5.35 0.61 12.21
CA THR A 81 5.23 1.04 13.61
C THR A 81 4.25 0.10 14.33
N PRO A 82 4.71 -0.78 15.24
CA PRO A 82 3.84 -1.70 15.96
C PRO A 82 2.74 -0.95 16.71
N ALA A 83 1.48 -1.26 16.43
CA ALA A 83 0.34 -0.58 16.99
C ALA A 83 -0.88 -1.50 17.10
N PHE A 84 -1.74 -1.24 18.08
CA PHE A 84 -3.04 -1.89 18.21
C PHE A 84 -4.06 -0.94 18.85
N PHE A 85 -5.33 -1.28 18.71
CA PHE A 85 -6.43 -0.48 19.22
C PHE A 85 -7.01 -1.09 20.50
N VAL A 86 -7.26 -0.24 21.51
CA VAL A 86 -7.98 -0.58 22.74
C VAL A 86 -9.19 0.33 22.84
N HIS A 87 -10.38 -0.23 22.96
CA HIS A 87 -11.60 0.54 23.09
C HIS A 87 -11.67 1.20 24.48
N ALA A 88 -11.94 2.52 24.56
CA ALA A 88 -11.89 3.25 25.84
C ALA A 88 -12.86 2.71 26.90
N ALA A 89 -14.03 2.19 26.51
CA ALA A 89 -14.96 1.58 27.45
C ALA A 89 -14.44 0.22 27.95
N GLU A 90 -13.94 -0.66 27.06
CA GLU A 90 -13.42 -1.99 27.41
C GLU A 90 -12.16 -1.90 28.27
N ALA A 91 -11.37 -0.83 28.11
CA ALA A 91 -10.23 -0.56 28.97
C ALA A 91 -10.61 -0.59 30.47
N ASN A 92 -11.75 -0.04 30.83
CA ASN A 92 -12.26 -0.04 32.21
C ASN A 92 -12.74 -1.42 32.70
N HIS A 93 -12.80 -2.41 31.82
CA HIS A 93 -13.27 -3.78 32.10
C HIS A 93 -12.18 -4.84 31.94
N GLY A 94 -10.90 -4.43 31.94
CA GLY A 94 -9.77 -5.35 31.97
C GLY A 94 -8.73 -5.14 30.87
N ASP A 95 -9.09 -4.49 29.75
CA ASP A 95 -8.18 -4.31 28.61
C ASP A 95 -7.01 -3.35 28.91
N LEU A 96 -7.04 -2.61 30.04
CA LEU A 96 -5.85 -1.91 30.55
C LEU A 96 -4.66 -2.86 30.75
N GLY A 97 -4.91 -4.15 30.98
CA GLY A 97 -3.86 -5.17 31.07
C GLY A 97 -3.05 -5.36 29.77
N MET A 98 -3.54 -4.88 28.64
CA MET A 98 -2.81 -4.89 27.36
C MET A 98 -1.76 -3.76 27.27
N ILE A 99 -1.81 -2.76 28.15
CA ILE A 99 -1.00 -1.54 28.09
C ILE A 99 0.18 -1.67 29.05
N GLY A 100 1.37 -1.89 28.53
CA GLY A 100 2.61 -1.94 29.32
C GLY A 100 3.32 -0.58 29.42
N SER A 101 4.27 -0.48 30.33
CA SER A 101 5.09 0.74 30.54
C SER A 101 5.96 1.12 29.33
N ASP A 102 6.29 0.17 28.46
CA ASP A 102 7.08 0.40 27.25
C ASP A 102 6.26 0.92 26.07
N ASN A 103 4.93 1.01 26.23
CA ASN A 103 4.00 1.49 25.22
C ASN A 103 3.89 3.02 25.22
N VAL A 104 3.29 3.56 24.16
CA VAL A 104 2.83 4.95 24.06
C VAL A 104 1.33 4.92 23.77
N ILE A 105 0.55 5.70 24.50
CA ILE A 105 -0.89 5.80 24.30
C ILE A 105 -1.19 7.00 23.40
N LEU A 106 -1.97 6.79 22.31
CA LEU A 106 -2.55 7.83 21.48
C LEU A 106 -4.06 7.81 21.65
N ALA A 107 -4.59 8.77 22.41
CA ALA A 107 -6.01 8.87 22.75
C ALA A 107 -6.72 9.87 21.85
N LEU A 108 -7.77 9.42 21.15
CA LEU A 108 -8.60 10.22 20.25
C LEU A 108 -9.92 10.56 20.93
N SER A 109 -10.11 11.82 21.25
CA SER A 109 -11.39 12.35 21.79
C SER A 109 -11.58 13.79 21.34
N TRP A 110 -12.58 14.06 20.49
CA TRP A 110 -12.78 15.42 19.97
C TRP A 110 -12.98 16.45 21.09
N SER A 111 -13.88 16.20 22.03
CA SER A 111 -14.10 17.09 23.18
C SER A 111 -12.99 16.96 24.25
N GLY A 112 -12.38 15.79 24.37
CA GLY A 112 -11.48 15.44 25.46
C GLY A 112 -12.15 15.22 26.83
N GLU A 113 -13.48 15.27 26.89
CA GLU A 113 -14.28 15.17 28.15
C GLU A 113 -15.03 13.84 28.28
N THR A 114 -14.74 12.86 27.44
CA THR A 114 -15.37 11.54 27.46
C THR A 114 -14.98 10.79 28.74
N LEU A 115 -15.94 10.44 29.59
CA LEU A 115 -15.70 9.86 30.91
C LEU A 115 -14.97 8.52 30.88
N GLU A 116 -15.19 7.73 29.84
CA GLU A 116 -14.58 6.43 29.64
C GLU A 116 -13.05 6.47 29.53
N PHE A 117 -12.47 7.63 29.26
CA PHE A 117 -11.02 7.81 29.26
C PHE A 117 -10.39 7.87 30.65
N SER A 118 -11.18 8.00 31.71
CA SER A 118 -10.66 8.11 33.08
C SER A 118 -9.77 6.95 33.50
N GLY A 119 -10.12 5.72 33.13
CA GLY A 119 -9.30 4.55 33.39
C GLY A 119 -7.95 4.60 32.66
N ILE A 120 -7.94 4.99 31.40
CA ILE A 120 -6.73 5.12 30.58
C ILE A 120 -5.82 6.24 31.11
N ILE A 121 -6.38 7.40 31.44
CA ILE A 121 -5.65 8.53 32.02
C ILE A 121 -5.00 8.13 33.35
N ASN A 122 -5.75 7.50 34.24
CA ASN A 122 -5.23 7.03 35.51
C ASN A 122 -4.15 5.95 35.35
N HIS A 123 -4.32 5.04 34.38
CA HIS A 123 -3.34 4.03 34.07
C HIS A 123 -2.03 4.65 33.56
N ALA A 124 -2.14 5.58 32.59
CA ALA A 124 -0.98 6.29 32.03
C ALA A 124 -0.20 7.02 33.15
N ALA A 125 -0.89 7.76 34.01
CA ALA A 125 -0.27 8.46 35.14
C ALA A 125 0.39 7.50 36.14
N ARG A 126 -0.28 6.38 36.48
CA ARG A 126 0.24 5.40 37.46
C ARG A 126 1.51 4.67 37.00
N PHE A 127 1.55 4.31 35.71
CA PHE A 127 2.63 3.51 35.13
C PHE A 127 3.65 4.33 34.34
N HIS A 128 3.50 5.66 34.33
CA HIS A 128 4.33 6.60 33.57
C HIS A 128 4.39 6.26 32.07
N THR A 129 3.26 5.75 31.53
CA THR A 129 3.14 5.45 30.12
C THR A 129 2.85 6.74 29.37
N PRO A 130 3.68 7.15 28.39
CA PRO A 130 3.48 8.40 27.66
C PRO A 130 2.09 8.47 27.03
N LEU A 131 1.38 9.57 27.28
CA LEU A 131 0.01 9.81 26.82
C LEU A 131 -0.01 10.99 25.84
N ILE A 132 -0.38 10.71 24.59
CA ILE A 132 -0.59 11.68 23.54
C ILE A 132 -2.10 11.85 23.35
N ALA A 133 -2.62 13.06 23.49
CA ALA A 133 -4.02 13.40 23.24
C ALA A 133 -4.18 13.99 21.83
N MET A 134 -5.09 13.44 21.03
CA MET A 134 -5.57 14.04 19.79
C MET A 134 -7.00 14.58 20.03
N THR A 135 -7.10 15.89 20.25
CA THR A 135 -8.33 16.54 20.73
C THR A 135 -8.44 17.97 20.24
N SER A 136 -9.67 18.54 20.24
CA SER A 136 -9.89 19.97 20.05
C SER A 136 -10.01 20.76 21.38
N GLY A 137 -9.93 20.05 22.51
CA GLY A 137 -10.09 20.60 23.86
C GLY A 137 -8.79 20.59 24.66
N ALA A 138 -7.95 21.63 24.56
CA ALA A 138 -6.69 21.73 25.32
C ALA A 138 -6.90 21.66 26.85
N ASN A 139 -7.96 22.27 27.33
CA ASN A 139 -8.30 22.35 28.76
C ASN A 139 -9.29 21.26 29.20
N SER A 140 -9.50 20.23 28.39
CA SER A 140 -10.33 19.08 28.73
C SER A 140 -9.64 18.14 29.74
N ALA A 141 -10.39 17.20 30.28
CA ALA A 141 -9.86 16.18 31.19
C ALA A 141 -8.70 15.42 30.55
N LEU A 142 -8.83 15.00 29.30
CA LEU A 142 -7.76 14.33 28.54
C LEU A 142 -6.60 15.29 28.23
N GLY A 143 -6.92 16.51 27.75
CA GLY A 143 -5.87 17.47 27.35
C GLY A 143 -4.97 17.92 28.49
N ARG A 144 -5.51 18.08 29.72
CA ARG A 144 -4.74 18.47 30.89
C ARG A 144 -3.83 17.37 31.44
N GLN A 145 -4.13 16.13 31.17
CA GLN A 145 -3.41 14.96 31.70
C GLN A 145 -2.46 14.33 30.69
N ALA A 146 -2.56 14.71 29.42
CA ALA A 146 -1.68 14.22 28.39
C ALA A 146 -0.29 14.89 28.47
N ASP A 147 0.76 14.13 28.22
CA ASP A 147 2.13 14.63 28.10
C ASP A 147 2.30 15.48 26.83
N ILE A 148 1.59 15.10 25.77
CA ILE A 148 1.61 15.80 24.48
C ILE A 148 0.16 15.97 24.00
N VAL A 149 -0.18 17.19 23.57
CA VAL A 149 -1.50 17.50 23.01
C VAL A 149 -1.36 17.87 21.52
N LEU A 150 -1.88 17.01 20.66
CA LEU A 150 -2.14 17.32 19.26
C LEU A 150 -3.48 18.06 19.20
N LEU A 151 -3.41 19.39 19.34
CA LEU A 151 -4.57 20.25 19.44
C LEU A 151 -5.14 20.55 18.05
N LEU A 152 -6.20 19.84 17.67
CA LEU A 152 -6.86 20.03 16.38
C LEU A 152 -7.70 21.31 16.39
N PRO A 153 -7.66 22.13 15.32
CA PRO A 153 -8.51 23.31 15.19
C PRO A 153 -10.00 22.97 15.28
N LYS A 154 -10.77 23.83 15.95
CA LYS A 154 -12.24 23.69 16.00
C LYS A 154 -12.84 24.22 14.71
N ILE A 155 -13.40 23.32 13.91
CA ILE A 155 -14.12 23.62 12.68
C ILE A 155 -15.54 23.04 12.81
N GLU A 156 -16.51 23.67 12.16
CA GLU A 156 -17.89 23.20 12.15
C GLU A 156 -18.00 21.85 11.43
N GLU A 157 -18.86 21.00 11.98
CA GLU A 157 -19.21 19.74 11.33
C GLU A 157 -20.02 20.00 10.05
N ALA A 158 -19.83 19.17 9.03
CA ALA A 158 -20.61 19.27 7.80
C ALA A 158 -22.10 18.88 8.01
N CYS A 159 -22.42 18.22 9.12
CA CYS A 159 -23.76 17.92 9.54
C CYS A 159 -24.57 19.23 9.78
N PRO A 160 -25.74 19.40 9.16
CA PRO A 160 -26.56 20.63 9.32
C PRO A 160 -26.93 20.98 10.75
N HIS A 161 -26.89 20.00 11.65
CA HIS A 161 -27.20 20.19 13.09
C HIS A 161 -25.92 20.27 13.94
N GLY A 162 -24.73 20.15 13.36
CA GLY A 162 -23.46 20.13 14.09
C GLY A 162 -23.27 18.93 15.02
N LEU A 163 -24.09 17.87 14.89
CA LEU A 163 -24.12 16.74 15.83
C LEU A 163 -23.36 15.52 15.34
N ALA A 164 -23.40 15.21 14.03
CA ALA A 164 -22.74 14.05 13.50
C ALA A 164 -21.28 14.39 13.20
N PRO A 165 -20.32 13.66 13.80
CA PRO A 165 -18.90 13.86 13.51
C PRO A 165 -18.61 13.53 12.03
N THR A 166 -18.10 14.50 11.30
CA THR A 166 -17.73 14.48 9.89
C THR A 166 -16.37 15.14 9.70
N THR A 167 -16.33 16.49 9.68
CA THR A 167 -15.09 17.27 9.57
C THR A 167 -14.08 16.92 10.67
N SER A 168 -14.53 16.77 11.91
CA SER A 168 -13.66 16.37 13.03
C SER A 168 -13.01 15.01 12.79
N THR A 169 -13.74 14.05 12.24
CA THR A 169 -13.21 12.69 12.01
C THR A 169 -12.26 12.63 10.83
N ILE A 170 -12.48 13.41 9.76
CA ILE A 170 -11.53 13.50 8.65
C ILE A 170 -10.22 14.14 9.09
N MET A 171 -10.27 15.16 9.96
CA MET A 171 -9.08 15.78 10.54
C MET A 171 -8.29 14.81 11.43
N GLN A 172 -8.98 14.03 12.30
CA GLN A 172 -8.32 12.98 13.09
C GLN A 172 -7.66 11.92 12.20
N LEU A 173 -8.34 11.51 11.14
CA LEU A 173 -7.81 10.53 10.17
C LEU A 173 -6.56 11.06 9.48
N ALA A 174 -6.62 12.28 8.94
CA ALA A 174 -5.50 12.92 8.25
C ALA A 174 -4.28 13.11 9.17
N MET A 175 -4.50 13.53 10.42
CA MET A 175 -3.44 13.64 11.42
C MET A 175 -2.81 12.28 11.73
N GLY A 176 -3.61 11.23 11.85
CA GLY A 176 -3.12 9.87 12.07
C GLY A 176 -2.30 9.34 10.89
N ASP A 177 -2.71 9.63 9.67
CA ASP A 177 -1.96 9.29 8.46
C ASP A 177 -0.65 10.09 8.36
N ALA A 178 -0.67 11.38 8.73
CA ALA A 178 0.53 12.19 8.80
C ALA A 178 1.55 11.64 9.80
N LEU A 179 1.11 11.20 10.99
CA LEU A 179 1.97 10.51 11.97
C LEU A 179 2.58 9.23 11.38
N ALA A 180 1.75 8.38 10.76
CA ALA A 180 2.19 7.10 10.21
C ALA A 180 3.20 7.27 9.07
N VAL A 181 2.97 8.20 8.14
CA VAL A 181 3.85 8.47 7.00
C VAL A 181 5.16 9.11 7.47
N SER A 182 5.11 10.07 8.39
CA SER A 182 6.33 10.68 8.95
C SER A 182 7.21 9.66 9.66
N LEU A 183 6.62 8.73 10.42
CA LEU A 183 7.35 7.64 11.09
C LEU A 183 7.94 6.65 10.07
N LEU A 184 7.21 6.32 9.02
CA LEU A 184 7.66 5.47 7.92
C LEU A 184 8.92 6.05 7.26
N GLU A 185 8.88 7.35 6.90
CA GLU A 185 10.01 8.06 6.29
C GLU A 185 11.23 8.11 7.22
N MET A 186 11.01 8.46 8.50
CA MET A 186 12.07 8.53 9.50
C MET A 186 12.71 7.19 9.83
N ARG A 187 12.01 6.08 9.62
CA ARG A 187 12.54 4.70 9.79
C ARG A 187 13.25 4.19 8.54
N GLY A 188 13.17 4.90 7.40
CA GLY A 188 13.67 4.44 6.11
C GLY A 188 12.95 3.19 5.61
N PHE A 189 11.65 3.06 5.93
CA PHE A 189 10.83 1.90 5.56
C PHE A 189 10.71 1.79 4.05
N THR A 190 11.11 0.64 3.52
CA THR A 190 11.23 0.40 2.07
C THR A 190 10.03 -0.40 1.51
N ALA A 191 9.92 -0.44 0.18
CA ALA A 191 8.96 -1.32 -0.49
C ALA A 191 9.19 -2.81 -0.15
N THR A 192 10.42 -3.19 0.17
CA THR A 192 10.77 -4.56 0.60
C THR A 192 10.20 -4.85 2.00
N ASP A 193 10.27 -3.89 2.91
CA ASP A 193 9.68 -4.00 4.24
C ASP A 193 8.16 -4.09 4.14
N PHE A 194 7.56 -3.28 3.25
CA PHE A 194 6.12 -3.32 3.00
C PHE A 194 5.63 -4.70 2.53
N LYS A 195 6.42 -5.37 1.67
CA LYS A 195 6.15 -6.76 1.23
C LYS A 195 6.09 -7.74 2.41
N THR A 196 6.94 -7.54 3.43
CA THR A 196 7.00 -8.41 4.61
C THR A 196 5.71 -8.35 5.42
N TYR A 197 5.11 -7.17 5.53
CA TYR A 197 3.84 -6.97 6.26
C TYR A 197 2.59 -7.23 5.41
N HIS A 198 2.72 -7.29 4.07
CA HIS A 198 1.62 -7.52 3.13
C HIS A 198 1.91 -8.72 2.21
N PRO A 199 2.07 -9.94 2.74
CA PRO A 199 2.45 -11.11 1.92
C PRO A 199 1.34 -11.55 0.95
N GLY A 200 0.10 -11.14 1.19
CA GLY A 200 -1.08 -11.47 0.38
C GLY A 200 -1.59 -10.29 -0.46
N GLY A 201 -2.49 -10.60 -1.40
CA GLY A 201 -3.16 -9.62 -2.25
C GLY A 201 -2.32 -9.12 -3.43
N SER A 202 -2.95 -8.32 -4.32
CA SER A 202 -2.33 -7.80 -5.55
C SER A 202 -1.12 -6.90 -5.26
N LEU A 203 -1.17 -6.13 -4.18
CA LEU A 203 -0.07 -5.23 -3.78
C LEU A 203 1.18 -6.02 -3.35
N GLY A 204 1.03 -7.04 -2.50
CA GLY A 204 2.13 -7.92 -2.10
C GLY A 204 2.69 -8.72 -3.28
N ALA A 205 1.83 -9.13 -4.20
CA ALA A 205 2.21 -9.82 -5.42
C ALA A 205 3.04 -8.92 -6.36
N SER A 206 2.65 -7.64 -6.54
CA SER A 206 3.36 -6.67 -7.40
C SER A 206 4.77 -6.33 -6.89
N LEU A 207 5.01 -6.48 -5.59
CA LEU A 207 6.29 -6.25 -4.93
C LEU A 207 7.23 -7.48 -4.93
N LYS A 208 6.80 -8.62 -5.47
CA LYS A 208 7.70 -9.76 -5.75
C LYS A 208 8.68 -9.38 -6.86
N TYR A 209 9.82 -10.04 -6.86
CA TYR A 209 10.77 -9.94 -7.97
C TYR A 209 10.48 -10.99 -9.05
N VAL A 210 10.83 -10.69 -10.28
CA VAL A 210 10.73 -11.64 -11.42
C VAL A 210 11.43 -12.95 -11.12
N ARG A 211 12.59 -12.94 -10.45
CA ARG A 211 13.31 -14.14 -10.01
C ARG A 211 12.51 -15.06 -9.09
N ASP A 212 11.49 -14.55 -8.40
CA ASP A 212 10.66 -15.32 -7.44
C ASP A 212 9.57 -16.12 -8.14
N ILE A 213 9.26 -15.78 -9.41
CA ILE A 213 8.15 -16.37 -10.17
C ILE A 213 8.58 -17.00 -11.52
N MET A 214 9.79 -16.70 -12.00
CA MET A 214 10.27 -17.18 -13.29
C MET A 214 10.47 -18.70 -13.31
N HIS A 215 10.21 -19.31 -14.45
CA HIS A 215 10.62 -20.69 -14.73
C HIS A 215 12.09 -20.74 -15.05
N ARG A 216 12.79 -21.79 -14.60
CA ARG A 216 14.24 -21.94 -14.69
C ARG A 216 14.65 -23.29 -15.27
N GLY A 217 15.96 -23.42 -15.58
CA GLY A 217 16.59 -24.67 -16.02
C GLY A 217 15.93 -25.22 -17.29
N ASP A 218 15.65 -26.51 -17.31
CA ASP A 218 15.10 -27.21 -18.48
C ASP A 218 13.74 -26.73 -18.94
N ARG A 219 13.05 -25.90 -18.14
CA ARG A 219 11.79 -25.28 -18.56
C ARG A 219 11.97 -24.10 -19.50
N ILE A 220 13.18 -23.53 -19.60
CA ILE A 220 13.45 -22.39 -20.49
C ILE A 220 13.51 -22.91 -21.93
N PRO A 221 12.66 -22.41 -22.84
CA PRO A 221 12.65 -22.84 -24.25
C PRO A 221 13.85 -22.23 -25.00
N LEU A 222 14.95 -22.94 -25.11
CA LEU A 222 16.17 -22.45 -25.75
C LEU A 222 16.66 -23.41 -26.84
N VAL A 223 17.17 -22.83 -27.92
CA VAL A 223 17.93 -23.54 -28.96
C VAL A 223 19.22 -22.78 -29.27
N VAL A 224 20.20 -23.48 -29.80
CA VAL A 224 21.48 -22.86 -30.20
C VAL A 224 21.36 -22.25 -31.59
N GLN A 225 22.09 -21.20 -31.85
CA GLN A 225 22.28 -20.62 -33.18
C GLN A 225 22.58 -21.69 -34.22
N GLY A 226 21.95 -21.62 -35.39
CA GLY A 226 22.08 -22.60 -36.47
C GLY A 226 21.14 -23.81 -36.37
N THR A 227 20.34 -23.94 -35.29
CA THR A 227 19.37 -25.04 -35.13
C THR A 227 18.31 -24.99 -36.26
N PRO A 228 17.97 -26.14 -36.89
CA PRO A 228 16.89 -26.21 -37.87
C PRO A 228 15.58 -25.78 -37.27
N MET A 229 14.74 -25.05 -38.05
CA MET A 229 13.45 -24.56 -37.57
C MET A 229 12.49 -25.68 -37.13
N ALA A 230 12.56 -26.87 -37.71
CA ALA A 230 11.79 -28.04 -37.31
C ALA A 230 12.02 -28.40 -35.82
N GLU A 231 13.28 -28.40 -35.39
CA GLU A 231 13.67 -28.67 -33.99
C GLU A 231 13.26 -27.52 -33.08
N ALA A 232 13.47 -26.27 -33.52
CA ALA A 232 13.02 -25.09 -32.73
C ALA A 232 11.52 -25.06 -32.53
N MET A 233 10.72 -25.42 -33.52
CA MET A 233 9.26 -25.54 -33.43
C MET A 233 8.85 -26.65 -32.45
N HIS A 234 9.58 -27.77 -32.40
CA HIS A 234 9.33 -28.83 -31.42
C HIS A 234 9.51 -28.30 -29.98
N VAL A 235 10.61 -27.60 -29.70
CA VAL A 235 10.88 -26.98 -28.40
C VAL A 235 9.81 -25.94 -28.05
N LEU A 236 9.39 -25.10 -29.01
CA LEU A 236 8.35 -24.08 -28.81
C LEU A 236 7.04 -24.71 -28.36
N VAL A 237 6.61 -25.79 -29.04
CA VAL A 237 5.38 -26.50 -28.70
C VAL A 237 5.50 -27.25 -27.37
N GLU A 238 6.59 -27.94 -27.14
CA GLU A 238 6.83 -28.73 -25.92
C GLU A 238 6.83 -27.88 -24.64
N LYS A 239 7.43 -26.69 -24.70
CA LYS A 239 7.61 -25.84 -23.49
C LYS A 239 6.42 -24.95 -23.19
N HIS A 240 5.47 -24.77 -24.09
CA HIS A 240 4.20 -24.03 -23.89
C HIS A 240 4.31 -22.53 -23.51
N PHE A 241 5.39 -21.85 -23.93
CA PHE A 241 5.56 -20.42 -23.71
C PHE A 241 5.21 -19.55 -24.95
N GLY A 242 4.82 -20.16 -26.07
CA GLY A 242 4.54 -19.47 -27.34
C GLY A 242 5.78 -18.81 -27.94
N CYS A 243 6.97 -19.18 -27.48
CA CYS A 243 8.25 -18.69 -28.01
C CYS A 243 9.40 -19.63 -27.72
N VAL A 244 10.50 -19.46 -28.46
CA VAL A 244 11.79 -20.12 -28.21
C VAL A 244 12.91 -19.10 -28.35
N GLY A 245 13.83 -19.07 -27.39
CA GLY A 245 15.02 -18.21 -27.39
C GLY A 245 16.15 -18.85 -28.18
N VAL A 246 16.87 -18.05 -28.95
CA VAL A 246 18.06 -18.46 -29.66
C VAL A 246 19.27 -17.96 -28.94
N VAL A 247 20.16 -18.87 -28.55
CA VAL A 247 21.44 -18.53 -27.86
C VAL A 247 22.63 -18.74 -28.76
N SER A 248 23.64 -17.90 -28.57
CA SER A 248 24.95 -18.06 -29.23
C SER A 248 25.70 -19.28 -28.67
N GLN A 249 26.82 -19.65 -29.30
CA GLN A 249 27.73 -20.69 -28.78
C GLN A 249 28.30 -20.35 -27.37
N LYS A 250 28.24 -19.07 -26.96
CA LYS A 250 28.64 -18.62 -25.62
C LYS A 250 27.48 -18.64 -24.60
N GLY A 251 26.29 -19.06 -25.03
CA GLY A 251 25.08 -19.06 -24.20
C GLY A 251 24.39 -17.69 -24.05
N GLU A 252 24.79 -16.69 -24.83
CA GLU A 252 24.12 -15.36 -24.80
C GLU A 252 22.82 -15.40 -25.62
N LEU A 253 21.75 -14.78 -25.13
CA LEU A 253 20.49 -14.69 -25.85
C LEU A 253 20.61 -13.66 -26.99
N ILE A 254 20.52 -14.14 -28.23
CA ILE A 254 20.70 -13.32 -29.44
C ILE A 254 19.44 -13.11 -30.25
N GLY A 255 18.41 -13.93 -30.04
CA GLY A 255 17.16 -13.86 -30.77
C GLY A 255 16.01 -14.59 -30.09
N ILE A 256 14.82 -14.42 -30.63
CA ILE A 256 13.59 -15.09 -30.25
C ILE A 256 12.79 -15.45 -31.49
N VAL A 257 12.16 -16.61 -31.48
CA VAL A 257 11.13 -16.99 -32.44
C VAL A 257 9.82 -17.17 -31.67
N THR A 258 8.75 -16.54 -32.13
CA THR A 258 7.44 -16.59 -31.50
C THR A 258 6.38 -17.22 -32.43
N ASP A 259 5.23 -17.66 -31.89
CA ASP A 259 4.07 -18.10 -32.67
C ASP A 259 3.69 -17.08 -33.73
N GLY A 260 3.78 -15.78 -33.39
CA GLY A 260 3.51 -14.68 -34.33
C GLY A 260 4.52 -14.61 -35.48
N ASP A 261 5.79 -14.98 -35.24
CA ASP A 261 6.80 -15.05 -36.34
C ASP A 261 6.49 -16.21 -37.28
N LEU A 262 6.06 -17.35 -36.73
CA LEU A 262 5.64 -18.52 -37.52
C LEU A 262 4.40 -18.21 -38.34
N ALA A 263 3.39 -17.59 -37.74
CA ALA A 263 2.16 -17.19 -38.39
C ALA A 263 2.40 -16.23 -39.59
N ARG A 264 3.28 -15.25 -39.43
CA ARG A 264 3.68 -14.32 -40.48
C ARG A 264 4.39 -14.99 -41.65
N LYS A 265 5.06 -16.11 -41.39
CA LYS A 265 5.84 -16.88 -42.41
C LYS A 265 5.16 -18.18 -42.84
N ILE A 266 3.87 -18.36 -42.60
CA ILE A 266 3.14 -19.60 -42.86
C ILE A 266 3.16 -20.03 -44.35
N HIS A 267 3.38 -19.10 -45.28
CA HIS A 267 3.49 -19.39 -46.68
C HIS A 267 4.85 -19.97 -47.11
N PHE A 268 5.84 -19.92 -46.20
CA PHE A 268 7.16 -20.46 -46.45
C PHE A 268 7.28 -21.89 -45.93
N ASN A 269 8.05 -22.73 -46.57
CA ASN A 269 8.41 -24.05 -46.04
C ASN A 269 9.48 -23.85 -44.93
N LEU A 270 9.04 -23.58 -43.70
CA LEU A 270 9.92 -23.29 -42.57
C LEU A 270 10.91 -24.41 -42.28
N SER A 271 10.65 -25.66 -42.66
CA SER A 271 11.56 -26.78 -42.43
C SER A 271 12.91 -26.67 -43.20
N LYS A 272 13.00 -25.75 -44.16
CA LYS A 272 14.22 -25.49 -44.94
C LYS A 272 15.08 -24.37 -44.34
N PHE A 273 14.62 -23.70 -43.30
CA PHE A 273 15.31 -22.57 -42.66
C PHE A 273 15.93 -22.97 -41.34
N ASN A 274 16.97 -22.23 -40.94
CA ASN A 274 17.50 -22.24 -39.58
C ASN A 274 16.89 -21.11 -38.76
N VAL A 275 16.99 -21.20 -37.44
CA VAL A 275 16.46 -20.20 -36.52
C VAL A 275 16.97 -18.78 -36.78
N ASP A 276 18.25 -18.67 -37.23
CA ASP A 276 18.92 -17.39 -37.55
C ASP A 276 18.19 -16.56 -38.63
N GLU A 277 17.53 -17.27 -39.57
CA GLU A 277 16.83 -16.67 -40.70
C GLU A 277 15.39 -16.25 -40.34
N VAL A 278 14.86 -16.77 -39.24
CA VAL A 278 13.49 -16.57 -38.82
C VAL A 278 13.39 -15.69 -37.57
N MET A 279 14.34 -15.77 -36.66
CA MET A 279 14.34 -15.10 -35.35
C MET A 279 14.24 -13.58 -35.44
N THR A 280 13.52 -12.99 -34.51
CA THR A 280 13.62 -11.57 -34.18
C THR A 280 14.88 -11.35 -33.34
N LYS A 281 15.80 -10.54 -33.84
CA LYS A 281 17.03 -10.17 -33.13
C LYS A 281 16.75 -9.16 -32.03
N LYS A 282 17.61 -9.16 -30.96
CA LYS A 282 17.45 -8.29 -29.79
C LYS A 282 16.09 -8.46 -29.10
N PRO A 283 15.81 -9.66 -28.57
CA PRO A 283 14.57 -9.91 -27.86
C PRO A 283 14.39 -8.95 -26.70
N LYS A 284 13.14 -8.66 -26.37
CA LYS A 284 12.80 -7.88 -25.18
C LYS A 284 13.02 -8.75 -23.95
N VAL A 285 13.79 -8.26 -23.00
CA VAL A 285 14.22 -9.01 -21.81
C VAL A 285 14.04 -8.19 -20.55
N VAL A 286 13.98 -8.87 -19.41
CA VAL A 286 13.82 -8.28 -18.08
C VAL A 286 14.92 -8.84 -17.16
N ALA A 287 15.41 -8.04 -16.22
CA ALA A 287 16.38 -8.49 -15.23
C ALA A 287 15.72 -9.28 -14.08
N PRO A 288 16.42 -10.22 -13.41
CA PRO A 288 15.86 -11.00 -12.30
C PRO A 288 15.31 -10.17 -11.14
N ASN A 289 15.91 -9.01 -10.86
CA ASN A 289 15.55 -8.09 -9.77
C ASN A 289 14.50 -7.05 -10.18
N THR A 290 13.90 -7.18 -11.33
CA THR A 290 12.75 -6.33 -11.69
C THR A 290 11.54 -6.71 -10.84
N LEU A 291 10.82 -5.71 -10.34
CA LEU A 291 9.54 -5.95 -9.65
C LEU A 291 8.50 -6.52 -10.62
N VAL A 292 7.70 -7.44 -10.14
CA VAL A 292 6.68 -8.10 -10.97
C VAL A 292 5.65 -7.09 -11.47
N GLY A 293 5.31 -6.05 -10.69
CA GLY A 293 4.46 -4.96 -11.15
C GLY A 293 5.03 -4.23 -12.39
N ALA A 294 6.34 -3.95 -12.40
CA ALA A 294 7.01 -3.34 -13.55
C ALA A 294 7.09 -4.31 -14.75
N ALA A 295 7.30 -5.61 -14.49
CA ALA A 295 7.29 -6.63 -15.54
C ALA A 295 5.89 -6.82 -16.16
N THR A 296 4.82 -6.61 -15.39
CA THR A 296 3.44 -6.63 -15.87
C THR A 296 3.18 -5.45 -16.81
N ALA A 297 3.58 -4.23 -16.43
CA ALA A 297 3.52 -3.07 -17.32
C ALA A 297 4.33 -3.31 -18.60
N PHE A 298 5.53 -3.89 -18.49
CA PHE A 298 6.37 -4.23 -19.63
C PHE A 298 5.69 -5.18 -20.63
N ILE A 299 4.99 -6.23 -20.17
CA ILE A 299 4.22 -7.13 -21.04
C ILE A 299 3.11 -6.36 -21.76
N HIS A 300 2.38 -5.53 -21.03
CA HIS A 300 1.26 -4.75 -21.57
C HIS A 300 1.73 -3.73 -22.63
N ASP A 301 2.75 -2.94 -22.31
CA ASP A 301 3.27 -1.88 -23.20
C ASP A 301 3.88 -2.44 -24.49
N HIS A 302 4.40 -3.66 -24.43
CA HIS A 302 5.06 -4.29 -25.56
C HIS A 302 4.18 -5.31 -26.30
N HIS A 303 2.96 -5.55 -25.83
CA HIS A 303 2.02 -6.53 -26.37
C HIS A 303 2.63 -7.91 -26.61
N ILE A 304 3.37 -8.43 -25.58
CA ILE A 304 4.04 -9.73 -25.65
C ILE A 304 3.41 -10.72 -24.66
N GLY A 305 3.40 -12.02 -25.01
CA GLY A 305 2.87 -13.08 -24.14
C GLY A 305 3.86 -13.62 -23.12
N ALA A 306 5.18 -13.50 -23.41
CA ALA A 306 6.25 -13.98 -22.54
C ALA A 306 7.51 -13.13 -22.74
N PHE A 307 8.40 -13.14 -21.75
CA PHE A 307 9.73 -12.54 -21.85
C PHE A 307 10.78 -13.41 -21.19
N PHE A 308 11.99 -13.38 -21.76
CA PHE A 308 13.15 -13.99 -21.13
C PHE A 308 13.70 -13.12 -20.01
N VAL A 309 14.09 -13.77 -18.92
CA VAL A 309 14.83 -13.14 -17.82
C VAL A 309 16.31 -13.35 -18.07
N VAL A 310 17.06 -12.25 -18.15
CA VAL A 310 18.46 -12.28 -18.56
C VAL A 310 19.35 -11.64 -17.50
N GLU A 311 20.45 -12.31 -17.22
CA GLU A 311 21.56 -11.83 -16.39
C GLU A 311 22.86 -12.01 -17.18
N ASP A 312 23.68 -10.97 -17.27
CA ASP A 312 24.95 -10.98 -18.04
C ASP A 312 24.79 -11.54 -19.47
N LYS A 313 23.73 -11.10 -20.15
CA LYS A 313 23.32 -11.52 -21.50
C LYS A 313 22.87 -12.99 -21.62
N LYS A 314 22.87 -13.76 -20.54
CA LYS A 314 22.46 -15.17 -20.53
C LYS A 314 21.02 -15.29 -20.03
N PRO A 315 20.19 -16.11 -20.67
CA PRO A 315 18.83 -16.38 -20.20
C PRO A 315 18.89 -17.25 -18.93
N VAL A 316 18.40 -16.70 -17.81
CA VAL A 316 18.34 -17.37 -16.50
C VAL A 316 16.93 -17.78 -16.13
N GLY A 317 15.94 -17.34 -16.91
CA GLY A 317 14.53 -17.67 -16.70
C GLY A 317 13.63 -17.20 -17.85
N ILE A 318 12.37 -17.59 -17.73
CA ILE A 318 11.26 -17.12 -18.59
C ILE A 318 10.01 -16.90 -17.74
N VAL A 319 9.22 -15.89 -18.08
CA VAL A 319 7.92 -15.61 -17.46
C VAL A 319 6.87 -15.46 -18.57
N HIS A 320 5.76 -16.15 -18.41
CA HIS A 320 4.59 -16.01 -19.26
C HIS A 320 3.53 -15.13 -18.58
N PHE A 321 2.66 -14.46 -19.33
CA PHE A 321 1.64 -13.58 -18.76
C PHE A 321 0.66 -14.34 -17.84
N HIS A 322 0.42 -15.63 -18.07
CA HIS A 322 -0.38 -16.48 -17.17
C HIS A 322 0.26 -16.64 -15.78
N ASP A 323 1.58 -16.54 -15.66
CA ASP A 323 2.23 -16.58 -14.34
C ASP A 323 1.88 -15.34 -13.53
N LEU A 324 1.75 -14.18 -14.20
CA LEU A 324 1.34 -12.92 -13.58
C LEU A 324 -0.15 -12.94 -13.17
N LEU A 325 -1.02 -13.53 -14.01
CA LEU A 325 -2.43 -13.76 -13.65
C LEU A 325 -2.56 -14.64 -12.41
N ARG A 326 -1.80 -15.74 -12.35
CA ARG A 326 -1.86 -16.71 -11.25
C ARG A 326 -1.50 -16.12 -9.90
N ILE A 327 -0.65 -15.11 -9.87
CA ILE A 327 -0.27 -14.43 -8.63
C ILE A 327 -1.17 -13.24 -8.27
N GLY A 328 -2.23 -12.98 -9.06
CA GLY A 328 -3.28 -12.00 -8.75
C GLY A 328 -2.88 -10.54 -9.02
N ILE A 329 -2.05 -10.28 -10.04
CA ILE A 329 -1.63 -8.91 -10.41
C ILE A 329 -2.45 -8.35 -11.59
N LEU A 330 -3.06 -9.21 -12.38
CA LEU A 330 -3.94 -8.86 -13.50
C LEU A 330 -5.37 -9.27 -13.21
#